data_5388680d6d1fcb6b1ebf1ffcba43c9f3
#
_entry.id   5388680d6d1fcb6b1ebf1ffcba43c9f3
#
_cell.length_a   1.000
_cell.length_b   1.000
_cell.length_c   1.000
_cell.angle_alpha   90.00
_cell.angle_beta   90.00
_cell.angle_gamma   90.00
#
_symmetry.space_group_name_H-M   'P 1'
#
loop_
_entity.id
_entity.type
_entity.pdbx_description
1 polymer ?
#
loop_
_entity_poly.entity_id
_entity_poly.type
_entity_poly.pdbx_seq_one_letter_code
_entity_poly.pdbx_strand_id
1 'polypeptide(L)' 'MKEVWRPVAQASSPGFARRYVDTAGVAWCVRELAISGRGPALYFESAMMFRRVRDYPANWRDLPTGELEIISHRV' A
#
# COMPACT_ATOMS: atom_id res chain seq x y z
N MET A 1 16.32 -11.22 -11.41
CA MET A 1 16.39 -10.33 -11.15
C MET A 1 15.42 -9.47 -10.66
N LYS A 2 15.68 -8.46 -10.31
CA LYS A 2 14.90 -7.58 -9.64
C LYS A 2 13.64 -7.25 -10.29
N GLU A 3 13.53 -7.51 -11.51
CA GLU A 3 12.34 -7.14 -12.16
C GLU A 3 11.22 -8.10 -11.92
N VAL A 4 11.44 -9.10 -11.18
CA VAL A 4 10.43 -10.09 -10.96
C VAL A 4 9.12 -9.52 -10.45
N TRP A 5 9.16 -8.63 -9.51
CA TRP A 5 7.92 -8.10 -8.97
C TRP A 5 7.42 -6.90 -9.73
N ARG A 6 8.19 -6.40 -10.63
CA ARG A 6 7.81 -5.25 -11.35
C ARG A 6 6.59 -5.43 -12.22
N PRO A 7 6.43 -6.54 -12.90
CA PRO A 7 5.24 -6.74 -13.72
C PRO A 7 3.97 -6.66 -12.91
N VAL A 8 4.06 -7.10 -11.67
CA VAL A 8 2.89 -7.06 -10.83
C VAL A 8 2.49 -5.64 -10.56
N ALA A 9 3.43 -4.81 -10.24
CA ALA A 9 3.15 -3.43 -9.98
C ALA A 9 2.53 -2.77 -11.18
N GLN A 10 3.02 -3.10 -12.34
CA GLN A 10 2.50 -2.51 -13.52
C GLN A 10 1.11 -2.94 -13.81
N ALA A 11 0.78 -4.15 -13.47
CA ALA A 11 -0.54 -4.65 -13.75
C ALA A 11 -1.59 -3.88 -13.01
N SER A 12 -1.29 -3.42 -11.82
CA SER A 12 -2.31 -2.71 -11.10
C SER A 12 -2.27 -1.21 -11.37
N SER A 13 -1.19 -0.56 -11.12
CA SER A 13 -1.14 0.87 -11.27
C SER A 13 0.30 1.28 -11.27
N PRO A 14 0.94 1.14 -12.39
CA PRO A 14 2.39 1.28 -12.45
C PRO A 14 2.83 2.61 -11.88
N GLY A 15 3.76 2.54 -11.00
CA GLY A 15 4.35 3.73 -10.44
C GLY A 15 3.51 4.47 -9.45
N PHE A 16 2.25 4.07 -9.25
CA PHE A 16 1.44 4.80 -8.29
C PHE A 16 1.82 4.41 -6.88
N ALA A 17 2.10 5.41 -6.07
CA ALA A 17 2.33 5.20 -4.66
C ALA A 17 1.80 6.41 -3.94
N ARG A 18 1.08 6.20 -2.88
CA ARG A 18 0.57 7.30 -2.09
C ARG A 18 1.41 7.44 -0.84
N ARG A 19 1.81 8.67 -0.53
CA ARG A 19 2.63 8.94 0.64
C ARG A 19 1.88 9.80 1.61
N TYR A 20 2.06 9.53 2.89
CA TYR A 20 1.44 10.35 3.92
C TYR A 20 2.25 10.25 5.21
N VAL A 21 1.99 11.17 6.13
CA VAL A 21 2.61 11.16 7.44
C VAL A 21 1.48 10.91 8.44
N ASP A 22 1.66 9.94 9.31
CA ASP A 22 0.62 9.59 10.26
C ASP A 22 0.64 10.51 11.49
N THR A 23 -0.27 10.27 12.41
CA THR A 23 -0.38 11.14 13.58
C THR A 23 0.82 11.04 14.50
N ALA A 24 1.60 9.99 14.39
CA ALA A 24 2.83 9.86 15.17
C ALA A 24 4.04 10.45 14.46
N GLY A 25 3.84 11.04 13.28
CA GLY A 25 4.93 11.64 12.55
C GLY A 25 5.72 10.68 11.67
N VAL A 26 5.21 9.47 11.47
CA VAL A 26 5.89 8.48 10.65
C VAL A 26 5.46 8.61 9.20
N ALA A 27 6.41 8.63 8.29
CA ALA A 27 6.14 8.74 6.87
C ALA A 27 5.90 7.36 6.27
N TRP A 28 4.80 7.21 5.56
CA TRP A 28 4.40 5.95 4.96
C TRP A 28 4.29 6.07 3.45
N CYS A 29 4.58 4.98 2.78
CA CYS A 29 4.37 4.85 1.35
C CYS A 29 3.42 3.68 1.16
N VAL A 30 2.36 3.87 0.37
CA VAL A 30 1.30 2.89 0.20
C VAL A 30 1.20 2.51 -1.27
N ARG A 31 1.21 1.21 -1.54
CA ARG A 31 1.07 0.69 -2.90
C ARG A 31 0.13 -0.49 -2.89
N GLU A 32 -0.52 -0.69 -4.03
CA GLU A 32 -1.34 -1.87 -4.20
C GLU A 32 -0.57 -2.84 -5.08
N LEU A 33 -0.38 -4.05 -4.61
CA LEU A 33 0.33 -5.08 -5.37
C LEU A 33 -0.49 -6.35 -5.37
N ALA A 34 -0.45 -7.06 -6.48
CA ALA A 34 -1.10 -8.36 -6.60
C ALA A 34 0.00 -9.41 -6.75
N ILE A 35 0.05 -10.31 -5.78
CA ILE A 35 1.02 -11.38 -5.83
C ILE A 35 0.33 -12.60 -6.39
N SER A 36 0.99 -13.28 -7.31
CA SER A 36 0.42 -14.42 -7.99
C SER A 36 -0.23 -15.38 -7.02
N GLY A 37 -1.48 -15.71 -7.28
CA GLY A 37 -2.22 -16.65 -6.47
C GLY A 37 -2.79 -16.09 -5.20
N ARG A 38 -2.55 -14.80 -4.89
CA ARG A 38 -3.03 -14.24 -3.65
C ARG A 38 -3.95 -13.05 -3.79
N GLY A 39 -4.07 -12.52 -4.98
CA GLY A 39 -4.88 -11.34 -5.19
C GLY A 39 -4.22 -10.07 -4.66
N PRO A 40 -4.89 -8.94 -4.78
CA PRO A 40 -4.29 -7.66 -4.44
C PRO A 40 -4.30 -7.40 -2.94
N ALA A 41 -3.34 -6.60 -2.52
CA ALA A 41 -3.27 -6.14 -1.14
C ALA A 41 -2.62 -4.78 -1.12
N LEU A 42 -2.90 -3.99 -0.10
CA LEU A 42 -2.21 -2.74 0.11
C LEU A 42 -0.99 -3.00 0.97
N TYR A 43 0.11 -2.41 0.56
CA TYR A 43 1.36 -2.53 1.28
C TYR A 43 1.75 -1.15 1.80
N PHE A 44 1.83 -1.04 3.11
CA PHE A 44 2.21 0.18 3.79
C PHE A 44 3.65 0.02 4.26
N GLU A 45 4.51 0.92 3.86
CA GLU A 45 5.92 0.80 4.19
C GLU A 45 6.46 2.09 4.78
N SER A 46 7.16 1.99 5.87
CA SER A 46 7.87 3.11 6.46
C SER A 46 9.33 2.73 6.60
N ALA A 47 10.14 3.59 7.18
CA ALA A 47 11.54 3.28 7.37
C ALA A 47 11.75 2.08 8.28
N MET A 48 10.81 1.86 9.21
CA MET A 48 10.98 0.82 10.22
C MET A 48 9.94 -0.28 10.18
N MET A 49 8.88 -0.11 9.42
CA MET A 49 7.77 -1.04 9.47
C MET A 49 7.19 -1.34 8.12
N PHE A 50 6.53 -2.48 8.04
CA PHE A 50 5.88 -2.91 6.83
C PHE A 50 4.55 -3.57 7.24
N ARG A 51 3.48 -3.19 6.57
CA ARG A 51 2.17 -3.77 6.84
C ARG A 51 1.49 -4.16 5.54
N ARG A 52 0.79 -5.27 5.55
CA ARG A 52 0.03 -5.71 4.39
C ARG A 52 -1.43 -5.80 4.79
N VAL A 53 -2.29 -5.14 4.05
CA VAL A 53 -3.71 -5.07 4.35
C VAL A 53 -4.50 -5.57 3.17
N ARG A 54 -5.39 -6.52 3.40
CA ARG A 54 -6.22 -7.07 2.33
C ARG A 54 -7.62 -6.49 2.31
N ASP A 55 -8.09 -5.99 3.44
CA ASP A 55 -9.43 -5.44 3.53
C ASP A 55 -9.36 -3.93 3.39
N TYR A 56 -9.61 -3.44 2.21
CA TYR A 56 -9.52 -2.01 1.94
C TYR A 56 -10.49 -1.63 0.82
N PRO A 57 -10.96 -0.37 0.81
CA PRO A 57 -11.91 0.05 -0.21
C PRO A 57 -11.23 0.30 -1.56
N ALA A 58 -12.00 0.16 -2.62
CA ALA A 58 -11.47 0.34 -3.96
C ALA A 58 -10.95 1.75 -4.20
N ASN A 59 -11.50 2.74 -3.49
CA ASN A 59 -11.09 4.13 -3.66
C ASN A 59 -9.99 4.57 -2.70
N TRP A 60 -9.17 3.63 -2.26
CA TRP A 60 -8.13 3.92 -1.28
C TRP A 60 -7.19 5.05 -1.72
N ARG A 61 -7.03 5.22 -3.03
CA ARG A 61 -6.13 6.26 -3.54
C ARG A 61 -6.61 7.65 -3.21
N ASP A 62 -7.91 7.80 -3.03
CA ASP A 62 -8.52 9.10 -2.80
C ASP A 62 -8.89 9.35 -1.35
N LEU A 63 -8.58 8.45 -0.46
CA LEU A 63 -8.98 8.59 0.93
C LEU A 63 -8.16 9.67 1.64
N PRO A 64 -8.75 10.36 2.61
CA PRO A 64 -7.97 11.26 3.46
C PRO A 64 -6.92 10.47 4.22
N THR A 65 -5.85 11.12 4.63
CA THR A 65 -4.76 10.44 5.31
C THR A 65 -5.21 9.75 6.60
N GLY A 66 -6.15 10.36 7.32
CA GLY A 66 -6.66 9.74 8.54
C GLY A 66 -7.32 8.41 8.27
N GLU A 67 -8.02 8.29 7.14
CA GLU A 67 -8.66 7.05 6.78
C GLU A 67 -7.62 6.00 6.40
N LEU A 68 -6.57 6.41 5.70
CA LEU A 68 -5.51 5.48 5.36
C LEU A 68 -4.84 4.95 6.61
N GLU A 69 -4.65 5.80 7.59
CA GLU A 69 -4.03 5.37 8.83
C GLU A 69 -4.87 4.31 9.52
N ILE A 70 -6.19 4.51 9.53
CA ILE A 70 -7.10 3.53 10.11
C ILE A 70 -6.98 2.19 9.39
N ILE A 71 -6.97 2.23 8.06
CA ILE A 71 -6.87 1.01 7.28
C ILE A 71 -5.55 0.29 7.56
N SER A 72 -4.49 1.03 7.79
CA SER A 72 -3.18 0.42 8.01
C SER A 72 -3.14 -0.48 9.23
N HIS A 73 -4.12 -0.35 10.11
CA HIS A 73 -4.19 -1.19 11.30
C HIS A 73 -5.04 -2.43 11.13
N ARG A 74 -5.51 -2.70 9.91
CA ARG A 74 -6.32 -3.89 9.64
C ARG A 74 -5.48 -5.09 9.25
N VAL A 75 -4.25 -5.14 9.66
CA VAL A 75 -3.36 -6.24 9.31
C VAL A 75 -3.78 -7.56 9.95
#